data_f0fae0c11d9a9d879c278d5392723a0e
#
_entry.id   f0fae0c11d9a9d879c278d5392723a0e
#
_cell.length_a   1.000
_cell.length_b   1.000
_cell.length_c   1.000
_cell.angle_alpha   90.00
_cell.angle_beta   90.00
_cell.angle_gamma   90.00
#
_symmetry.space_group_name_H-M   'P 1'
#
loop_
_entity.id
_entity.type
_entity.pdbx_description
1 polymer ?
#
loop_
_entity_poly.entity_id
_entity_poly.type
_entity_poly.pdbx_seq_one_letter_code
_entity_poly.pdbx_strand_id
1 'polypeptide(L)'
;MNVGDQYATAWLHQAVRKAAKYGLMVDIHDEYRSTGYSRTYPNLLTQEGIRGDEESPSLDQAIYTLYNRMICGAGDYTNCYFAERVTEKMGGRAAQLAKLVAIYSPWQFVYWYDRPEKSPRRAGGAGSAESVIKTDAATRFYNSI
;
A
#
# COMPACT_ATOMS: atom_id res chain seq x y z
N MET A 1 10.65 -5.58 10.96
CA MET A 1 11.91 -4.82 11.22
C MET A 1 11.50 -3.55 11.94
N ASN A 2 12.19 -3.12 13.00
CA ASN A 2 11.89 -1.82 13.61
C ASN A 2 12.55 -0.73 12.75
N VAL A 3 11.77 -0.11 11.87
CA VAL A 3 12.24 0.93 10.93
C VAL A 3 12.09 2.35 11.47
N GLY A 4 11.63 2.48 12.72
CA GLY A 4 11.37 3.77 13.36
C GLY A 4 12.61 4.45 13.98
N ASP A 5 13.75 3.79 14.04
CA ASP A 5 14.96 4.33 14.61
C ASP A 5 15.90 4.97 13.57
N GLN A 6 16.84 5.76 14.04
CA GLN A 6 17.81 6.46 13.18
C GLN A 6 18.71 5.50 12.41
N TYR A 7 19.10 4.39 13.00
CA TYR A 7 19.99 3.42 12.39
C TYR A 7 19.29 2.71 11.21
N ALA A 8 18.09 2.21 11.42
CA ALA A 8 17.30 1.58 10.39
C ALA A 8 16.96 2.56 9.24
N THR A 9 16.62 3.81 9.56
CA THR A 9 16.39 4.85 8.56
C THR A 9 17.63 5.10 7.72
N ALA A 10 18.82 5.22 8.33
CA ALA A 10 20.07 5.40 7.61
C ALA A 10 20.39 4.22 6.68
N TRP A 11 20.12 3.00 7.14
CA TRP A 11 20.28 1.80 6.34
C TRP A 11 19.34 1.77 5.13
N LEU A 12 18.06 2.11 5.32
CA LEU A 12 17.09 2.21 4.24
C LEU A 12 17.48 3.26 3.21
N HIS A 13 17.99 4.42 3.65
CA HIS A 13 18.49 5.45 2.74
C HIS A 13 19.70 4.96 1.92
N GLN A 14 20.58 4.14 2.52
CA GLN A 14 21.68 3.51 1.78
C GLN A 14 21.15 2.50 0.75
N ALA A 15 20.14 1.72 1.10
CA ALA A 15 19.50 0.77 0.18
C ALA A 15 18.89 1.49 -1.02
N VAL A 16 18.16 2.59 -0.80
CA VAL A 16 17.59 3.42 -1.87
C VAL A 16 18.67 3.97 -2.81
N ARG A 17 19.77 4.51 -2.26
CA ARG A 17 20.89 5.00 -3.06
C ARG A 17 21.56 3.90 -3.87
N LYS A 18 21.70 2.72 -3.28
CA LYS A 18 22.25 1.55 -3.97
C LYS A 18 21.32 1.11 -5.11
N ALA A 19 20.03 1.02 -4.85
CA ALA A 19 19.01 0.68 -5.86
C ALA A 19 19.05 1.64 -7.05
N ALA A 20 19.18 2.95 -6.79
CA ALA A 20 19.30 3.97 -7.84
C ALA A 20 20.45 3.70 -8.81
N LYS A 21 21.62 3.23 -8.30
CA LYS A 21 22.79 2.89 -9.15
C LYS A 21 22.52 1.74 -10.12
N TYR A 22 21.52 0.92 -9.82
CA TYR A 22 21.13 -0.22 -10.66
C TYR A 22 19.82 0.05 -11.43
N GLY A 23 19.32 1.27 -11.41
CA GLY A 23 18.08 1.64 -12.07
C GLY A 23 16.82 0.98 -11.48
N LEU A 24 16.87 0.61 -10.19
CA LEU A 24 15.77 -0.04 -9.51
C LEU A 24 14.88 0.98 -8.82
N MET A 25 13.58 0.79 -8.98
CA MET A 25 12.55 1.49 -8.20
C MET A 25 12.42 0.84 -6.82
N VAL A 26 12.02 1.63 -5.83
CA VAL A 26 11.91 1.21 -4.44
C VAL A 26 10.57 1.65 -3.86
N ASP A 27 9.95 0.74 -3.14
CA ASP A 27 8.90 0.98 -2.18
C ASP A 27 9.40 0.55 -0.80
N ILE A 28 9.19 1.38 0.23
CA ILE A 28 9.56 1.05 1.61
C ILE A 28 8.28 0.75 2.39
N HIS A 29 8.17 -0.47 2.85
CA HIS A 29 7.09 -0.92 3.72
C HIS A 29 7.36 -0.68 5.22
N ASP A 30 6.42 -1.05 6.03
CA ASP A 30 6.38 -0.92 7.49
C ASP A 30 6.27 0.54 7.99
N GLU A 31 6.73 0.79 9.19
CA GLU A 31 6.60 2.07 9.90
C GLU A 31 7.57 3.16 9.41
N TYR A 32 8.11 3.06 8.20
CA TYR A 32 9.00 4.08 7.70
C TYR A 32 8.33 5.45 7.65
N ARG A 33 8.91 6.40 8.33
CA ARG A 33 8.42 7.78 8.35
C ARG A 33 9.04 8.57 7.21
N SER A 34 8.18 9.11 6.37
CA SER A 34 8.57 9.91 5.22
C SER A 34 9.41 11.11 5.64
N THR A 35 10.62 11.21 5.11
CA THR A 35 11.59 12.26 5.43
C THR A 35 11.79 13.26 4.29
N GLY A 36 11.04 13.12 3.19
CA GLY A 36 11.25 13.86 1.96
C GLY A 36 12.40 13.31 1.11
N TYR A 37 12.94 12.15 1.46
CA TYR A 37 14.08 11.55 0.78
C TYR A 37 13.79 11.20 -0.69
N SER A 38 12.56 10.91 -1.03
CA SER A 38 12.07 10.69 -2.39
C SER A 38 12.27 11.91 -3.32
N ARG A 39 12.37 13.11 -2.77
CA ARG A 39 12.67 14.33 -3.57
C ARG A 39 14.11 14.37 -4.04
N THR A 40 15.02 13.75 -3.29
CA THR A 40 16.44 13.63 -3.66
C THR A 40 16.70 12.37 -4.49
N TYR A 41 16.01 11.30 -4.17
CA TYR A 41 16.12 10.00 -4.83
C TYR A 41 14.77 9.58 -5.38
N PRO A 42 14.42 10.01 -6.61
CA PRO A 42 13.10 9.78 -7.20
C PRO A 42 12.82 8.32 -7.53
N ASN A 43 13.81 7.44 -7.46
CA ASN A 43 13.61 5.99 -7.52
C ASN A 43 12.91 5.42 -6.28
N LEU A 44 12.84 6.16 -5.16
CA LEU A 44 11.95 5.88 -4.05
C LEU A 44 10.56 6.41 -4.42
N LEU A 45 9.75 5.56 -5.06
CA LEU A 45 8.48 5.96 -5.61
C LEU A 45 7.42 6.19 -4.54
N THR A 46 7.37 5.29 -3.58
CA THR A 46 6.34 5.29 -2.56
C THR A 46 6.84 4.70 -1.24
N GLN A 47 6.07 4.88 -0.19
CA GLN A 47 6.41 4.41 1.15
C GLN A 47 5.11 4.11 1.89
N GLU A 48 5.09 3.04 2.63
CA GLU A 48 3.93 2.71 3.43
C GLU A 48 3.73 3.78 4.52
N GLY A 49 4.15 3.57 5.73
CA GLY A 49 3.91 4.49 6.83
C GLY A 49 2.43 4.90 6.95
N ILE A 50 1.54 4.03 6.51
CA ILE A 50 0.08 4.14 6.48
C ILE A 50 -0.49 2.84 7.00
N ARG A 51 -1.59 2.92 7.73
CA ARG A 51 -2.32 1.74 8.14
C ARG A 51 -3.17 1.22 6.97
N GLY A 52 -2.71 0.14 6.34
CA GLY A 52 -3.38 -0.49 5.20
C GLY A 52 -4.62 -1.30 5.59
N ASP A 53 -5.37 -1.75 4.60
CA ASP A 53 -6.62 -2.49 4.80
C ASP A 53 -6.44 -3.84 5.50
N GLU A 54 -5.26 -4.43 5.45
CA GLU A 54 -4.93 -5.66 6.19
C GLU A 54 -5.10 -5.50 7.69
N GLU A 55 -4.96 -4.30 8.20
CA GLU A 55 -5.18 -3.94 9.60
C GLU A 55 -6.59 -3.42 9.91
N SER A 56 -7.46 -3.41 8.91
CA SER A 56 -8.87 -2.98 9.02
C SER A 56 -9.05 -1.59 9.65
N PRO A 57 -8.45 -0.51 9.14
CA PRO A 57 -8.64 0.82 9.64
C PRO A 57 -10.09 1.29 9.45
N SER A 58 -10.56 2.18 10.31
CA SER A 58 -11.86 2.84 10.13
C SER A 58 -11.83 3.85 8.96
N LEU A 59 -13.00 4.27 8.49
CA LEU A 59 -13.08 5.37 7.50
C LEU A 59 -12.49 6.67 8.04
N ASP A 60 -12.70 6.98 9.32
CA ASP A 60 -12.09 8.16 9.97
C ASP A 60 -10.56 8.10 9.90
N GLN A 61 -9.99 6.92 10.13
CA GLN A 61 -8.55 6.71 9.97
C GLN A 61 -8.07 7.05 8.55
N ALA A 62 -8.82 6.66 7.53
CA ALA A 62 -8.49 6.99 6.15
C ALA A 62 -8.54 8.51 5.92
N ILE A 63 -9.54 9.20 6.45
CA ILE A 63 -9.63 10.66 6.38
C ILE A 63 -8.43 11.33 7.07
N TYR A 64 -8.09 10.90 8.28
CA TYR A 64 -6.89 11.43 8.96
C TYR A 64 -5.62 11.18 8.16
N THR A 65 -5.49 10.05 7.49
CA THR A 65 -4.36 9.75 6.61
C THR A 65 -4.24 10.79 5.50
N LEU A 66 -5.34 11.16 4.86
CA LEU A 66 -5.34 12.16 3.78
C LEU A 66 -4.83 13.52 4.25
N TYR A 67 -5.25 13.98 5.40
CA TYR A 67 -4.90 15.32 5.90
C TYR A 67 -3.56 15.39 6.62
N ASN A 68 -3.03 14.29 7.09
CA ASN A 68 -1.77 14.26 7.83
C ASN A 68 -0.64 13.58 7.03
N ARG A 69 -0.83 12.30 6.69
CA ARG A 69 0.24 11.50 6.09
C ARG A 69 0.55 11.89 4.65
N MET A 70 -0.47 12.20 3.86
CA MET A 70 -0.29 12.50 2.43
C MET A 70 0.41 13.84 2.17
N ILE A 71 0.49 14.72 3.15
CA ILE A 71 1.30 15.95 3.10
C ILE A 71 2.79 15.63 2.90
N CYS A 72 3.25 14.50 3.42
CA CYS A 72 4.65 14.08 3.32
C CYS A 72 5.02 13.45 1.96
N GLY A 73 4.07 13.26 1.07
CA GLY A 73 4.25 12.63 -0.24
C GLY A 73 3.48 11.34 -0.41
N ALA A 74 3.76 10.65 -1.50
CA ALA A 74 3.11 9.40 -1.87
C ALA A 74 3.10 8.36 -0.75
N GLY A 75 2.02 7.60 -0.66
CA GLY A 75 1.85 6.57 0.35
C GLY A 75 1.36 5.27 -0.26
N ASP A 76 2.13 4.19 -0.08
CA ASP A 76 1.67 2.86 -0.46
C ASP A 76 0.62 2.38 0.52
N TYR A 77 -0.61 2.31 0.03
CA TYR A 77 -1.76 1.85 0.79
C TYR A 77 -2.14 0.45 0.32
N THR A 78 -2.04 -0.52 1.20
CA THR A 78 -2.51 -1.89 0.92
C THR A 78 -4.02 -1.90 0.77
N ASN A 79 -4.50 -1.93 -0.48
CA ASN A 79 -5.93 -1.92 -0.76
C ASN A 79 -6.45 -3.35 -0.94
N CYS A 80 -7.37 -3.77 -0.09
CA CYS A 80 -7.97 -5.10 -0.11
C CYS A 80 -9.37 -5.09 -0.76
N TYR A 81 -9.51 -4.42 -1.89
CA TYR A 81 -10.79 -4.20 -2.57
C TYR A 81 -11.63 -5.47 -2.77
N PHE A 82 -10.98 -6.59 -3.05
CA PHE A 82 -11.66 -7.86 -3.34
C PHE A 82 -12.00 -8.67 -2.10
N ALA A 83 -11.58 -8.26 -0.92
CA ALA A 83 -11.86 -8.93 0.34
C ALA A 83 -13.19 -8.46 0.93
N GLU A 84 -14.29 -9.13 0.67
CA GLU A 84 -15.63 -8.73 1.13
C GLU A 84 -15.66 -8.46 2.64
N ARG A 85 -15.11 -9.35 3.45
CA ARG A 85 -15.06 -9.20 4.90
C ARG A 85 -14.31 -7.95 5.37
N VAL A 86 -13.40 -7.42 4.56
CA VAL A 86 -12.63 -6.21 4.84
C VAL A 86 -13.40 -5.00 4.34
N THR A 87 -13.89 -5.06 3.11
CA THR A 87 -14.61 -3.95 2.47
C THR A 87 -15.90 -3.61 3.20
N GLU A 88 -16.63 -4.59 3.70
CA GLU A 88 -17.86 -4.37 4.49
C GLU A 88 -17.59 -3.56 5.75
N LYS A 89 -16.49 -3.84 6.45
CA LYS A 89 -16.11 -3.13 7.68
C LYS A 89 -15.61 -1.71 7.44
N MET A 90 -15.15 -1.43 6.23
CA MET A 90 -14.46 -0.18 5.89
C MET A 90 -15.23 0.67 4.89
N GLY A 91 -16.55 0.61 4.92
CA GLY A 91 -17.42 1.46 4.10
C GLY A 91 -17.75 0.92 2.71
N GLY A 92 -17.44 -0.36 2.46
CA GLY A 92 -17.79 -1.03 1.22
C GLY A 92 -16.85 -0.71 0.04
N ARG A 93 -17.16 -1.28 -1.11
CA ARG A 93 -16.33 -1.18 -2.33
C ARG A 93 -16.16 0.25 -2.84
N ALA A 94 -17.18 1.08 -2.72
CA ALA A 94 -17.09 2.48 -3.15
C ALA A 94 -16.05 3.26 -2.33
N ALA A 95 -15.99 3.03 -1.01
CA ALA A 95 -14.99 3.62 -0.15
C ALA A 95 -13.57 3.12 -0.52
N GLN A 96 -13.42 1.86 -0.88
CA GLN A 96 -12.14 1.31 -1.33
C GLN A 96 -11.65 1.96 -2.63
N LEU A 97 -12.54 2.16 -3.60
CA LEU A 97 -12.21 2.88 -4.84
C LEU A 97 -11.83 4.34 -4.56
N ALA A 98 -12.57 5.01 -3.68
CA ALA A 98 -12.24 6.38 -3.29
C ALA A 98 -10.86 6.49 -2.64
N LYS A 99 -10.47 5.54 -1.80
CA LYS A 99 -9.14 5.51 -1.18
C LYS A 99 -8.01 5.40 -2.21
N LEU A 100 -8.17 4.60 -3.26
CA LEU A 100 -7.17 4.47 -4.32
C LEU A 100 -6.88 5.79 -5.03
N VAL A 101 -7.91 6.60 -5.21
CA VAL A 101 -7.74 7.91 -5.84
C VAL A 101 -7.20 8.94 -4.84
N ALA A 102 -7.70 8.92 -3.61
CA ALA A 102 -7.41 9.92 -2.60
C ALA A 102 -6.05 9.70 -1.92
N ILE A 103 -5.67 8.45 -1.64
CA ILE A 103 -4.36 8.09 -1.10
C ILE A 103 -3.44 7.85 -2.28
N TYR A 104 -2.84 8.92 -2.77
CA TYR A 104 -2.01 8.88 -3.97
C TYR A 104 -0.73 8.10 -3.77
N SER A 105 -0.44 7.23 -4.72
CA SER A 105 0.87 6.61 -4.91
C SER A 105 1.13 6.40 -6.40
N PRO A 106 2.34 6.67 -6.92
CA PRO A 106 2.69 6.35 -8.30
C PRO A 106 2.86 4.84 -8.52
N TRP A 107 2.89 4.07 -7.45
CA TRP A 107 2.95 2.62 -7.46
C TRP A 107 1.99 2.11 -6.39
N GLN A 108 0.90 1.48 -6.81
CA GLN A 108 -0.15 1.00 -5.93
C GLN A 108 -0.30 -0.51 -6.04
N PHE A 109 -0.53 -1.16 -4.92
CA PHE A 109 -0.82 -2.57 -4.87
C PHE A 109 -2.28 -2.82 -4.50
N VAL A 110 -2.96 -3.61 -5.32
CA VAL A 110 -4.31 -4.09 -5.03
C VAL A 110 -4.18 -5.52 -4.53
N TYR A 111 -4.44 -5.72 -3.25
CA TYR A 111 -4.33 -7.03 -2.65
C TYR A 111 -5.57 -7.86 -2.89
N TRP A 112 -5.34 -9.09 -3.32
CA TRP A 112 -6.33 -10.14 -3.32
C TRP A 112 -6.38 -10.80 -1.95
N TYR A 113 -7.43 -10.55 -1.19
CA TYR A 113 -7.54 -11.06 0.17
C TYR A 113 -8.42 -12.31 0.28
N ASP A 114 -9.19 -12.65 -0.73
CA ASP A 114 -9.96 -13.89 -0.77
C ASP A 114 -9.02 -15.07 -0.90
N ARG A 115 -8.94 -15.87 0.15
CA ARG A 115 -8.05 -17.02 0.20
C ARG A 115 -8.68 -18.16 -0.57
N PRO A 116 -7.98 -18.74 -1.54
CA PRO A 116 -8.35 -20.06 -2.05
C PRO A 116 -8.42 -21.07 -0.90
N GLU A 117 -9.31 -22.02 -0.97
CA GLU A 117 -9.51 -23.03 0.08
C GLU A 117 -8.21 -23.75 0.49
N LYS A 118 -7.27 -23.87 -0.45
CA LYS A 118 -5.97 -24.53 -0.26
C LYS A 118 -4.85 -23.61 0.21
N SER A 119 -5.10 -22.30 0.37
CA SER A 119 -4.08 -21.34 0.79
C SER A 119 -3.78 -21.46 2.29
N PRO A 120 -2.52 -21.33 2.73
CA PRO A 120 -2.19 -21.32 4.15
C PRO A 120 -2.98 -20.26 4.90
N ARG A 121 -3.56 -20.62 6.04
CA ARG A 121 -4.40 -19.74 6.87
C ARG A 121 -3.61 -18.66 7.63
N ARG A 122 -2.49 -18.21 7.17
CA ARG A 122 -1.75 -17.13 7.85
C ARG A 122 -2.26 -15.77 7.44
N ALA A 123 -2.40 -14.88 8.41
CA ALA A 123 -2.69 -13.47 8.19
C ALA A 123 -1.67 -12.89 7.20
N GLY A 124 -2.12 -12.06 6.26
CA GLY A 124 -1.24 -11.42 5.30
C GLY A 124 -0.78 -12.30 4.12
N GLY A 125 -1.28 -13.53 4.00
CA GLY A 125 -0.95 -14.35 2.83
C GLY A 125 -1.60 -13.79 1.57
N ALA A 126 -0.81 -13.38 0.59
CA ALA A 126 -1.28 -13.15 -0.75
C ALA A 126 -2.03 -14.39 -1.26
N GLY A 127 -3.12 -14.19 -1.99
CA GLY A 127 -3.81 -15.28 -2.66
C GLY A 127 -2.84 -16.04 -3.56
N SER A 128 -3.09 -17.32 -3.81
CA SER A 128 -2.29 -18.06 -4.78
C SER A 128 -2.45 -17.41 -6.16
N ALA A 129 -1.46 -17.60 -7.04
CA ALA A 129 -1.49 -17.14 -8.42
C ALA A 129 -2.70 -17.68 -9.23
N GLU A 130 -3.40 -18.65 -8.69
CA GLU A 130 -4.60 -19.26 -9.28
C GLU A 130 -5.89 -18.48 -8.96
N SER A 131 -5.83 -17.46 -8.10
CA SER A 131 -6.97 -16.60 -7.83
C SER A 131 -7.24 -15.72 -9.05
N VAL A 132 -8.19 -16.10 -9.86
CA VAL A 132 -8.57 -15.33 -11.05
C VAL A 132 -9.30 -14.06 -10.61
N ILE A 133 -8.71 -12.91 -10.91
CA ILE A 133 -9.38 -11.62 -10.73
C ILE A 133 -10.58 -11.58 -11.68
N LYS A 134 -11.79 -11.55 -11.12
CA LYS A 134 -12.99 -11.41 -11.93
C LYS A 134 -12.98 -10.05 -12.64
N THR A 135 -13.09 -10.08 -13.96
CA THR A 135 -13.21 -8.85 -14.75
C THR A 135 -14.60 -8.25 -14.55
N ASP A 136 -14.71 -7.31 -13.64
CA ASP A 136 -15.93 -6.54 -13.38
C ASP A 136 -15.71 -5.04 -13.65
N ALA A 137 -16.68 -4.22 -13.33
CA ALA A 137 -16.59 -2.77 -13.51
C ALA A 137 -15.44 -2.15 -12.69
N ALA A 138 -15.15 -2.70 -11.52
CA ALA A 138 -14.07 -2.22 -10.67
C ALA A 138 -12.70 -2.56 -11.25
N THR A 139 -12.51 -3.77 -11.75
CA THR A 139 -11.26 -4.15 -12.41
C THR A 139 -10.99 -3.28 -13.65
N ARG A 140 -12.04 -2.94 -14.39
CA ARG A 140 -11.93 -1.98 -15.51
C ARG A 140 -11.54 -0.58 -15.04
N PHE A 141 -12.09 -0.12 -13.92
CA PHE A 141 -11.71 1.15 -13.32
C PHE A 141 -10.23 1.15 -12.92
N TYR A 142 -9.76 0.13 -12.21
CA TYR A 142 -8.34 -0.01 -11.84
C TYR A 142 -7.39 0.02 -13.04
N ASN A 143 -7.80 -0.56 -14.16
CA ASN A 143 -6.98 -0.57 -15.37
C ASN A 143 -7.02 0.75 -16.15
N SER A 144 -7.86 1.71 -15.74
CA SER A 144 -8.03 3.00 -16.40
C SER A 144 -7.34 4.16 -15.70
N ILE A 145 -6.88 3.96 -14.47
CA ILE A 145 -6.15 4.95 -13.66
C ILE A 145 -4.66 4.61 -13.62
#